data_1373103ece70df0a92ff0481da598166
#
_entry.id   1373103ece70df0a92ff0481da598166
#
_cell.length_a   1.000
_cell.length_b   1.000
_cell.length_c   1.000
_cell.angle_alpha   90.00
_cell.angle_beta   90.00
_cell.angle_gamma   90.00
#
_symmetry.space_group_name_H-M   'P 1'
#
loop_
_entity.id
_entity.type
_entity.pdbx_description
1 polymer ?
#
loop_
_entity_poly.entity_id
_entity_poly.type
_entity_poly.pdbx_seq_one_letter_code
_entity_poly.pdbx_strand_id
1 'polypeptide(L)' 'VYFTDRGIEELESRRGDEMVSLEWVAEQLRTFTDLNPEFESALDRFATWLARVDDDED' A
#
# COMPACT_ATOMS: atom_id res chain seq x y z
N VAL A 1 19.42 10.09 -2.42
CA VAL A 1 19.08 9.72 -2.42
C VAL A 1 18.29 8.99 -2.41
N TYR A 2 17.84 8.67 -2.46
CA TYR A 2 17.15 8.16 -2.25
C TYR A 2 16.54 7.39 -2.80
N PHE A 3 16.19 7.08 -3.16
CA PHE A 3 15.78 6.48 -3.50
C PHE A 3 14.99 5.69 -3.38
N THR A 4 14.58 5.37 -3.34
CA THR A 4 13.91 4.55 -2.68
C THR A 4 12.58 4.23 -3.15
N ASP A 5 12.20 4.45 -4.34
CA ASP A 5 11.00 3.96 -4.90
C ASP A 5 11.19 2.69 -5.62
N ARG A 6 12.24 1.91 -5.40
CA ARG A 6 12.47 0.69 -6.15
C ARG A 6 11.34 -0.29 -6.00
N GLY A 7 10.80 -0.42 -4.80
CA GLY A 7 9.69 -1.33 -4.60
C GLY A 7 8.45 -0.88 -5.33
N ILE A 8 8.20 0.41 -5.32
CA ILE A 8 7.06 0.95 -6.00
C ILE A 8 7.21 0.77 -7.51
N GLU A 9 8.41 0.97 -8.01
CA GLU A 9 8.65 0.81 -9.43
C GLU A 9 8.49 -0.64 -9.83
N GLU A 10 8.94 -1.54 -9.00
CA GLU A 10 8.80 -2.95 -9.30
C GLU A 10 7.32 -3.33 -9.33
N LEU A 11 6.56 -2.81 -8.41
CA LEU A 11 5.14 -3.08 -8.38
C LEU A 11 4.48 -2.60 -9.67
N GLU A 12 4.79 -1.39 -10.09
CA GLU A 12 4.22 -0.86 -11.30
C GLU A 12 4.65 -1.64 -12.52
N SER A 13 5.90 -2.08 -12.52
CA SER A 13 6.41 -2.81 -13.65
C SER A 13 5.78 -4.17 -13.77
N ARG A 14 5.51 -4.82 -12.67
CA ARG A 14 5.00 -6.17 -12.69
C ARG A 14 3.49 -6.24 -12.74
N ARG A 15 2.83 -5.26 -12.18
CA ARG A 15 1.39 -5.33 -12.05
C ARG A 15 0.70 -4.05 -12.45
N GLY A 16 1.34 -3.21 -13.21
CA GLY A 16 0.79 -1.90 -13.52
C GLY A 16 -0.55 -1.95 -14.20
N ASP A 17 -0.80 -2.98 -14.99
CA ASP A 17 -2.05 -3.09 -15.69
C ASP A 17 -3.08 -3.92 -14.97
N GLU A 18 -2.74 -4.44 -13.80
CA GLU A 18 -3.62 -5.35 -13.11
C GLU A 18 -4.66 -4.60 -12.32
N MET A 19 -5.88 -5.06 -12.35
CA MET A 19 -6.94 -4.46 -11.57
C MET A 19 -7.27 -5.39 -10.42
N VAL A 20 -7.23 -4.88 -9.21
CA VAL A 20 -7.53 -5.71 -8.05
C VAL A 20 -8.50 -4.96 -7.17
N SER A 21 -9.23 -5.67 -6.34
CA SER A 21 -10.16 -5.03 -5.44
C SER A 21 -9.43 -4.47 -4.23
N LEU A 22 -10.04 -3.51 -3.59
CA LEU A 22 -9.49 -2.98 -2.37
C LEU A 22 -9.50 -4.02 -1.28
N GLU A 23 -10.42 -4.94 -1.34
CA GLU A 23 -10.44 -6.02 -0.37
C GLU A 23 -9.20 -6.88 -0.52
N TRP A 24 -8.80 -7.15 -1.74
CA TRP A 24 -7.57 -7.91 -1.98
C TRP A 24 -6.36 -7.17 -1.40
N VAL A 25 -6.30 -5.87 -1.66
CA VAL A 25 -5.19 -5.06 -1.16
C VAL A 25 -5.18 -5.07 0.37
N ALA A 26 -6.34 -4.95 0.99
CA ALA A 26 -6.41 -4.95 2.44
C ALA A 26 -5.89 -6.26 3.01
N GLU A 27 -6.19 -7.36 2.33
CA GLU A 27 -5.69 -8.63 2.80
C GLU A 27 -4.20 -8.74 2.68
N GLN A 28 -3.64 -8.19 1.60
CA GLN A 28 -2.20 -8.20 1.45
C GLN A 28 -1.53 -7.35 2.53
N LEU A 29 -2.15 -6.24 2.89
CA LEU A 29 -1.61 -5.41 3.95
C LEU A 29 -1.62 -6.15 5.28
N ARG A 30 -2.68 -6.88 5.56
CA ARG A 30 -2.74 -7.66 6.79
C ARG A 30 -1.68 -8.74 6.83
N THR A 31 -1.52 -9.44 5.70
CA THR A 31 -0.54 -10.50 5.64
C THR A 31 0.87 -9.93 5.83
N PHE A 32 1.15 -8.83 5.18
CA PHE A 32 2.47 -8.23 5.32
C PHE A 32 2.71 -7.78 6.76
N THR A 33 1.69 -7.22 7.40
CA THR A 33 1.81 -6.78 8.77
C THR A 33 2.05 -7.95 9.70
N ASP A 34 1.40 -9.07 9.44
CA ASP A 34 1.63 -10.25 10.25
C ASP A 34 3.05 -10.74 10.13
N LEU A 35 3.63 -10.63 8.96
CA LEU A 35 5.00 -11.08 8.77
C LEU A 35 6.00 -10.04 9.23
N ASN A 36 5.59 -8.81 9.32
CA ASN A 36 6.49 -7.71 9.69
C ASN A 36 5.80 -6.79 10.68
N PRO A 37 5.61 -7.25 11.90
CA PRO A 37 4.83 -6.45 12.87
C PRO A 37 5.43 -5.09 13.15
N GLU A 38 6.71 -4.93 12.91
CA GLU A 38 7.33 -3.64 13.18
C GLU A 38 6.79 -2.55 12.29
N PHE A 39 6.11 -2.89 11.19
CA PHE A 39 5.56 -1.89 10.29
C PHE A 39 4.08 -1.65 10.51
N GLU A 40 3.52 -2.19 11.57
CA GLU A 40 2.09 -2.13 11.77
C GLU A 40 1.58 -0.68 11.76
N SER A 41 2.24 0.20 12.48
CA SER A 41 1.79 1.59 12.54
C SER A 41 1.87 2.25 11.17
N ALA A 42 2.96 2.03 10.47
CA ALA A 42 3.15 2.66 9.17
C ALA A 42 2.11 2.18 8.19
N LEU A 43 1.82 0.89 8.21
CA LEU A 43 0.85 0.35 7.27
C LEU A 43 -0.56 0.79 7.60
N ASP A 44 -0.87 0.93 8.87
CA ASP A 44 -2.16 1.44 9.27
C ASP A 44 -2.33 2.88 8.81
N ARG A 45 -1.30 3.66 8.93
CA ARG A 45 -1.35 5.04 8.49
C ARG A 45 -1.51 5.11 6.98
N PHE A 46 -0.81 4.27 6.26
CA PHE A 46 -0.93 4.24 4.82
C PHE A 46 -2.35 3.87 4.41
N ALA A 47 -2.93 2.88 5.06
CA ALA A 47 -4.27 2.45 4.71
C ALA A 47 -5.28 3.56 4.98
N THR A 48 -5.13 4.25 6.10
CA THR A 48 -6.02 5.35 6.43
C THR A 48 -5.88 6.48 5.41
N TRP A 49 -4.64 6.80 5.07
CA TRP A 49 -4.40 7.85 4.10
C TRP A 49 -5.04 7.48 2.75
N LEU A 50 -4.86 6.23 2.35
CA LEU A 50 -5.39 5.79 1.08
C LEU A 50 -6.92 5.84 1.07
N ALA A 51 -7.53 5.52 2.19
CA ALA A 51 -8.98 5.55 2.29
C ALA A 51 -9.52 6.95 2.10
N ARG A 52 -8.71 7.95 2.40
CA ARG A 52 -9.20 9.32 2.33
C ARG A 52 -8.63 10.12 1.18
N VAL A 53 -7.89 9.46 0.33
CA VAL A 53 -7.11 10.20 -0.64
C VAL A 53 -7.95 11.01 -1.59
N ASP A 54 -9.16 10.59 -1.86
CA ASP A 54 -10.03 11.30 -2.74
C ASP A 54 -11.09 12.06 -2.04
N ASP A 55 -11.12 12.06 -0.71
CA ASP A 55 -12.12 12.69 0.02
C ASP A 55 -11.81 14.06 0.37
N ASP A 56 -10.65 14.48 0.20
CA ASP A 56 -10.29 15.65 0.76
C ASP A 56 -10.65 16.78 0.01
N GLU A 57 -11.29 16.69 -0.93
CA GLU A 57 -11.52 17.68 -1.56
C GLU A 57 -12.46 18.43 -1.03
N ASP A 58 -12.85 18.34 -0.30
CA ASP A 58 -13.59 19.12 0.23
C ASP A 58 -13.52 19.78 0.65
#